data_b5381b363fcffd6e57b6f8f51de8fc06
#
_entry.id   b5381b363fcffd6e57b6f8f51de8fc06
#
_cell.length_a   1.000
_cell.length_b   1.000
_cell.length_c   1.000
_cell.angle_alpha   90.00
_cell.angle_beta   90.00
_cell.angle_gamma   90.00
#
_symmetry.space_group_name_H-M   'P 1'
#
loop_
_entity.id
_entity.type
_entity.pdbx_description
1 polymer ?
#
loop_
_entity_poly.entity_id
_entity_poly.type
_entity_poly.pdbx_seq_one_letter_code
_entity_poly.pdbx_strand_id
1 'polypeptide(L)'
;CTNANITNNGTNHHNTGNGITHNDTMAKEMKNCSFNVTTEIRDRQKNVYALFYKLDIVPIDNESKHNKGNESKHSNYSDYRLINCNTSAMTQACPKVSFTPIPIHYCAPAGYAILKCNNKTFNGTGPCHNVSTVQCTHGIKPVVSTQLLLNGSLAEPEIIIRSKNLTDNTKTIIVHLNQSVEIVCTRPGNNTRKSIRIGPGQAFYATNAVIGDIRRAYCNISERDWNNTLHWVSRKLREHFPDKPIKFENSSGGDIEITHHSFNCGGEFFYCNTSQLFNSTYMDNSTYTENNSTTNITLPC
;
A
#
# COMPACT_ATOMS: atom_id res chain seq x y z
N CYS A 1 -17.94 -15.68 -11.50
CA CYS A 1 -17.54 -15.47 -10.11
C CYS A 1 -18.76 -15.29 -9.21
N THR A 2 -18.63 -15.72 -7.98
CA THR A 2 -19.61 -15.54 -6.90
C THR A 2 -18.94 -14.85 -5.71
N ASN A 3 -19.72 -14.42 -4.74
CA ASN A 3 -19.13 -13.92 -3.49
C ASN A 3 -18.39 -15.05 -2.78
N ALA A 4 -17.22 -14.75 -2.22
CA ALA A 4 -16.47 -15.72 -1.45
C ALA A 4 -17.22 -16.04 -0.15
N ASN A 5 -17.39 -17.32 0.12
CA ASN A 5 -17.94 -17.80 1.38
C ASN A 5 -16.78 -18.16 2.31
N ILE A 6 -16.38 -17.20 3.13
CA ILE A 6 -15.31 -17.39 4.12
C ILE A 6 -15.99 -17.68 5.45
N THR A 7 -16.02 -18.96 5.84
CA THR A 7 -16.61 -19.41 7.10
C THR A 7 -15.60 -19.39 8.23
N ASN A 8 -15.97 -18.79 9.34
CA ASN A 8 -15.24 -18.86 10.61
C ASN A 8 -15.39 -20.28 11.20
N ASN A 9 -14.49 -21.18 10.92
CA ASN A 9 -14.42 -22.44 11.66
C ASN A 9 -13.68 -22.22 12.99
N GLY A 10 -14.44 -21.82 13.99
CA GLY A 10 -14.06 -21.94 15.40
C GLY A 10 -13.25 -20.78 15.97
N THR A 11 -13.94 -19.84 16.56
CA THR A 11 -13.74 -19.40 17.95
C THR A 11 -14.85 -18.43 18.32
N ASN A 12 -15.61 -18.77 19.33
CA ASN A 12 -16.50 -17.84 20.03
C ASN A 12 -15.63 -16.76 20.66
N HIS A 13 -15.50 -15.63 20.01
CA HIS A 13 -14.98 -14.43 20.66
C HIS A 13 -16.14 -13.71 21.34
N HIS A 14 -16.13 -13.79 22.66
CA HIS A 14 -16.88 -12.90 23.53
C HIS A 14 -16.64 -11.44 23.15
N ASN A 15 -17.73 -10.72 22.95
CA ASN A 15 -17.78 -9.28 22.82
C ASN A 15 -16.99 -8.61 23.95
N THR A 16 -15.84 -8.02 23.63
CA THR A 16 -15.30 -6.91 24.39
C THR A 16 -15.43 -5.67 23.52
N GLY A 17 -16.26 -4.75 24.05
CA GLY A 17 -16.65 -3.55 23.33
C GLY A 17 -15.50 -2.69 22.87
N ASN A 18 -15.50 -2.45 21.59
CA ASN A 18 -15.22 -1.18 20.92
C ASN A 18 -15.46 -1.39 19.44
N GLY A 19 -16.60 -0.93 18.96
CA GLY A 19 -16.87 -0.33 17.67
C GLY A 19 -16.35 -0.97 16.38
N ILE A 20 -16.09 -2.30 16.30
CA ILE A 20 -15.86 -2.95 15.02
C ILE A 20 -17.21 -3.51 14.57
N THR A 21 -17.85 -2.79 13.68
CA THR A 21 -19.08 -3.26 13.05
C THR A 21 -18.80 -4.59 12.33
N HIS A 22 -19.72 -5.56 12.48
CA HIS A 22 -19.73 -6.87 11.81
C HIS A 22 -19.60 -6.83 10.27
N ASN A 23 -19.30 -5.68 9.72
CA ASN A 23 -19.31 -5.37 8.30
C ASN A 23 -17.93 -5.36 7.64
N ASP A 24 -16.85 -5.47 8.41
CA ASP A 24 -15.46 -5.29 7.96
C ASP A 24 -14.72 -6.63 7.86
N THR A 25 -15.21 -7.51 7.00
CA THR A 25 -14.63 -8.83 6.79
C THR A 25 -13.91 -8.93 5.44
N MET A 26 -12.85 -9.72 5.38
CA MET A 26 -12.11 -10.05 4.16
C MET A 26 -13.02 -10.69 3.07
N ALA A 27 -14.09 -11.35 3.46
CA ALA A 27 -15.08 -11.95 2.55
C ALA A 27 -15.67 -10.95 1.56
N LYS A 28 -15.82 -9.68 1.97
CA LYS A 28 -16.34 -8.61 1.10
C LYS A 28 -15.35 -8.15 0.04
N GLU A 29 -14.08 -8.42 0.22
CA GLU A 29 -13.00 -8.01 -0.69
C GLU A 29 -12.63 -9.10 -1.69
N MET A 30 -13.17 -10.30 -1.54
CA MET A 30 -12.81 -11.46 -2.35
C MET A 30 -14.00 -12.05 -3.09
N LYS A 31 -13.70 -12.64 -4.25
CA LYS A 31 -14.64 -13.43 -5.03
C LYS A 31 -14.08 -14.82 -5.31
N ASN A 32 -14.97 -15.80 -5.36
CA ASN A 32 -14.67 -17.15 -5.80
C ASN A 32 -15.01 -17.26 -7.27
N CYS A 33 -14.00 -17.46 -8.10
CA CYS A 33 -14.13 -17.56 -9.55
C CYS A 33 -13.79 -18.94 -10.05
N SER A 34 -14.66 -19.48 -10.92
CA SER A 34 -14.41 -20.71 -11.64
C SER A 34 -14.03 -20.42 -13.08
N PHE A 35 -13.08 -21.15 -13.60
CA PHE A 35 -12.60 -21.00 -14.96
C PHE A 35 -12.09 -22.32 -15.52
N ASN A 36 -11.98 -22.40 -16.84
CA ASN A 36 -11.46 -23.58 -17.52
C ASN A 36 -9.97 -23.40 -17.84
N VAL A 37 -9.19 -24.41 -17.57
CA VAL A 37 -7.77 -24.45 -17.89
C VAL A 37 -7.46 -25.60 -18.84
N THR A 38 -6.49 -25.39 -19.72
CA THR A 38 -5.96 -26.43 -20.60
C THR A 38 -5.15 -27.44 -19.78
N THR A 39 -5.31 -28.71 -20.08
CA THR A 39 -4.51 -29.78 -19.48
C THR A 39 -3.22 -30.02 -20.29
N GLU A 40 -2.46 -31.05 -19.96
CA GLU A 40 -1.32 -31.50 -20.75
C GLU A 40 -1.69 -31.86 -22.20
N ILE A 41 -2.97 -32.16 -22.43
CA ILE A 41 -3.53 -32.43 -23.76
C ILE A 41 -4.35 -31.22 -24.17
N ARG A 42 -3.98 -30.55 -25.27
CA ARG A 42 -4.59 -29.28 -25.72
C ARG A 42 -6.10 -29.31 -25.85
N ASP A 43 -6.66 -30.43 -26.29
CA ASP A 43 -8.09 -30.59 -26.54
C ASP A 43 -8.89 -30.90 -25.26
N ARG A 44 -8.23 -31.05 -24.11
CA ARG A 44 -8.87 -31.32 -22.84
C ARG A 44 -8.76 -30.11 -21.91
N GLN A 45 -9.90 -29.71 -21.43
CA GLN A 45 -10.01 -28.65 -20.41
C GLN A 45 -10.58 -29.22 -19.14
N LYS A 46 -10.20 -28.65 -18.01
CA LYS A 46 -10.79 -28.93 -16.70
C LYS A 46 -11.28 -27.63 -16.07
N ASN A 47 -12.35 -27.71 -15.32
CA ASN A 47 -12.85 -26.60 -14.53
C ASN A 47 -12.14 -26.57 -13.18
N VAL A 48 -11.66 -25.38 -12.81
CA VAL A 48 -11.00 -25.11 -11.53
C VAL A 48 -11.56 -23.84 -10.93
N TYR A 49 -11.34 -23.63 -9.64
CA TYR A 49 -11.71 -22.39 -8.97
C TYR A 49 -10.54 -21.79 -8.21
N ALA A 50 -10.61 -20.49 -7.97
CA ALA A 50 -9.66 -19.77 -7.14
C ALA A 50 -10.33 -18.54 -6.52
N LEU A 51 -9.76 -18.04 -5.43
CA LEU A 51 -10.17 -16.78 -4.83
C LEU A 51 -9.37 -15.63 -5.43
N PHE A 52 -10.06 -14.55 -5.75
CA PHE A 52 -9.46 -13.33 -6.28
C PHE A 52 -9.91 -12.13 -5.44
N TYR A 53 -9.02 -11.17 -5.25
CA TYR A 53 -9.41 -9.86 -4.73
C TYR A 53 -10.26 -9.12 -5.75
N LYS A 54 -11.29 -8.41 -5.30
CA LYS A 54 -12.15 -7.60 -6.18
C LYS A 54 -11.39 -6.53 -6.95
N LEU A 55 -10.27 -6.05 -6.42
CA LEU A 55 -9.42 -5.06 -7.10
C LEU A 55 -8.68 -5.63 -8.33
N ASP A 56 -8.56 -6.94 -8.45
CA ASP A 56 -7.82 -7.61 -9.52
C ASP A 56 -8.72 -8.05 -10.68
N ILE A 57 -10.02 -7.92 -10.53
CA ILE A 57 -11.02 -8.38 -11.50
C ILE A 57 -12.03 -7.28 -11.81
N VAL A 58 -12.52 -7.27 -13.05
CA VAL A 58 -13.60 -6.38 -13.49
C VAL A 58 -14.70 -7.17 -14.15
N PRO A 59 -15.99 -6.76 -14.00
CA PRO A 59 -17.10 -7.43 -14.66
C PRO A 59 -17.00 -7.26 -16.18
N ILE A 60 -17.43 -8.28 -16.91
CA ILE A 60 -17.58 -8.22 -18.36
C ILE A 60 -19.02 -7.87 -18.66
N ASP A 61 -19.25 -6.68 -19.25
CA ASP A 61 -20.59 -6.27 -19.71
C ASP A 61 -20.99 -7.08 -20.94
N ASN A 62 -21.94 -7.95 -20.78
CA ASN A 62 -22.59 -8.62 -21.91
C ASN A 62 -23.62 -7.68 -22.53
N GLU A 63 -23.22 -6.82 -23.48
CA GLU A 63 -24.13 -5.96 -24.25
C GLU A 63 -25.22 -6.75 -25.00
N SER A 64 -25.10 -8.06 -25.08
CA SER A 64 -26.03 -8.92 -25.83
C SER A 64 -27.28 -9.39 -25.04
N LYS A 65 -27.43 -9.02 -23.77
CA LYS A 65 -28.59 -9.46 -22.97
C LYS A 65 -29.75 -8.47 -22.87
N HIS A 66 -29.72 -7.34 -23.61
CA HIS A 66 -30.82 -6.36 -23.60
C HIS A 66 -31.99 -6.68 -24.52
N ASN A 67 -31.98 -7.80 -25.25
CA ASN A 67 -33.13 -8.20 -26.09
C ASN A 67 -33.53 -9.64 -25.82
N LYS A 68 -34.38 -9.84 -24.82
CA LYS A 68 -35.54 -10.73 -24.86
C LYS A 68 -36.17 -10.80 -23.46
N GLY A 69 -37.39 -10.28 -23.38
CA GLY A 69 -38.23 -10.45 -22.21
C GLY A 69 -38.46 -11.94 -21.93
N ASN A 70 -38.10 -12.34 -20.76
CA ASN A 70 -38.75 -13.34 -19.91
C ASN A 70 -37.92 -13.50 -18.64
N GLU A 71 -38.64 -13.60 -17.55
CA GLU A 71 -38.16 -13.78 -16.19
C GLU A 71 -36.94 -14.72 -16.10
N SER A 72 -35.77 -14.18 -15.96
CA SER A 72 -34.58 -14.97 -15.65
C SER A 72 -34.33 -14.94 -14.15
N LYS A 73 -34.43 -16.10 -13.53
CA LYS A 73 -33.89 -16.42 -12.21
C LYS A 73 -32.56 -15.64 -12.03
N HIS A 74 -32.47 -14.83 -10.99
CA HIS A 74 -31.22 -14.20 -10.56
C HIS A 74 -30.14 -15.28 -10.39
N SER A 75 -29.34 -15.49 -11.42
CA SER A 75 -28.13 -16.26 -11.25
C SER A 75 -27.15 -15.37 -10.49
N ASN A 76 -26.78 -15.77 -9.29
CA ASN A 76 -25.74 -15.12 -8.49
C ASN A 76 -24.34 -15.20 -9.15
N TYR A 77 -24.28 -15.47 -10.45
CA TYR A 77 -23.08 -15.70 -11.23
C TYR A 77 -22.88 -14.56 -12.23
N SER A 78 -21.75 -13.89 -12.14
CA SER A 78 -21.35 -12.83 -13.07
C SER A 78 -20.03 -13.18 -13.73
N ASP A 79 -19.86 -12.78 -14.99
CA ASP A 79 -18.62 -12.97 -15.73
C ASP A 79 -17.65 -11.86 -15.40
N TYR A 80 -16.39 -12.22 -15.13
CA TYR A 80 -15.30 -11.31 -14.80
C TYR A 80 -14.07 -11.63 -15.65
N ARG A 81 -13.20 -10.64 -15.82
CA ARG A 81 -11.85 -10.80 -16.37
C ARG A 81 -10.83 -10.20 -15.40
N LEU A 82 -9.57 -10.58 -15.56
CA LEU A 82 -8.47 -9.91 -14.86
C LEU A 82 -8.34 -8.46 -15.35
N ILE A 83 -8.04 -7.54 -14.43
CA ILE A 83 -8.17 -6.10 -14.67
C ILE A 83 -7.35 -5.59 -15.86
N ASN A 84 -6.12 -6.01 -16.04
CA ASN A 84 -5.23 -5.54 -17.11
C ASN A 84 -5.08 -6.55 -18.26
N CYS A 85 -5.95 -7.56 -18.32
CA CYS A 85 -5.89 -8.63 -19.31
C CYS A 85 -5.99 -8.14 -20.76
N ASN A 86 -6.67 -7.02 -20.98
CA ASN A 86 -6.86 -6.43 -22.32
C ASN A 86 -5.77 -5.40 -22.71
N THR A 87 -4.87 -5.04 -21.81
CA THR A 87 -3.89 -3.96 -22.03
C THR A 87 -2.44 -4.41 -21.91
N SER A 88 -2.17 -5.44 -21.13
CA SER A 88 -0.81 -5.92 -20.87
C SER A 88 -0.78 -7.40 -20.53
N ALA A 89 0.37 -8.03 -20.77
CA ALA A 89 0.62 -9.37 -20.28
C ALA A 89 0.84 -9.34 -18.77
N MET A 90 0.34 -10.35 -18.08
CA MET A 90 0.58 -10.56 -16.67
C MET A 90 1.60 -11.68 -16.48
N THR A 91 2.62 -11.43 -15.69
CA THR A 91 3.64 -12.43 -15.36
C THR A 91 3.57 -12.72 -13.87
N GLN A 92 3.46 -13.99 -13.53
CA GLN A 92 3.50 -14.44 -12.14
C GLN A 92 4.90 -14.28 -11.59
N ALA A 93 5.01 -13.75 -10.38
CA ALA A 93 6.28 -13.77 -9.66
C ALA A 93 6.66 -15.23 -9.31
N CYS A 94 7.95 -15.54 -9.38
CA CYS A 94 8.43 -16.87 -8.99
C CYS A 94 8.12 -17.14 -7.51
N PRO A 95 7.41 -18.23 -7.17
CA PRO A 95 7.02 -18.50 -5.80
C PRO A 95 8.18 -18.71 -4.81
N LYS A 96 9.38 -18.98 -5.34
CA LYS A 96 10.60 -19.16 -4.54
C LYS A 96 11.34 -17.86 -4.22
N VAL A 97 10.94 -16.73 -4.84
CA VAL A 97 11.59 -15.44 -4.67
C VAL A 97 10.95 -14.69 -3.52
N SER A 98 11.77 -14.10 -2.66
CA SER A 98 11.32 -13.22 -1.58
C SER A 98 11.15 -11.79 -2.09
N PHE A 99 10.13 -11.09 -1.58
CA PHE A 99 9.88 -9.67 -1.85
C PHE A 99 10.47 -8.74 -0.78
N THR A 100 11.29 -9.24 0.13
CA THR A 100 11.92 -8.41 1.16
C THR A 100 12.97 -7.51 0.54
N PRO A 101 12.84 -6.17 0.64
CA PRO A 101 13.85 -5.25 0.15
C PRO A 101 15.20 -5.46 0.85
N ILE A 102 16.27 -5.59 0.09
CA ILE A 102 17.64 -5.69 0.60
C ILE A 102 18.43 -4.45 0.16
N PRO A 103 19.40 -3.98 0.96
CA PRO A 103 20.20 -2.83 0.60
C PRO A 103 20.98 -3.05 -0.71
N ILE A 104 20.87 -2.09 -1.62
CA ILE A 104 21.57 -2.08 -2.91
C ILE A 104 22.51 -0.87 -2.92
N HIS A 105 23.75 -1.11 -3.34
CA HIS A 105 24.76 -0.08 -3.55
C HIS A 105 24.90 0.20 -5.03
N TYR A 106 24.85 1.49 -5.41
CA TYR A 106 25.17 1.92 -6.76
C TYR A 106 26.59 2.38 -6.82
N CYS A 107 27.37 1.86 -7.74
CA CYS A 107 28.79 2.16 -7.88
C CYS A 107 29.08 2.79 -9.25
N ALA A 108 30.01 3.71 -9.28
CA ALA A 108 30.46 4.33 -10.50
C ALA A 108 31.33 3.35 -11.30
N PRO A 109 31.22 3.34 -12.65
CA PRO A 109 32.13 2.59 -13.50
C PRO A 109 33.51 3.24 -13.54
N ALA A 110 34.50 2.51 -14.09
CA ALA A 110 35.86 3.02 -14.23
C ALA A 110 35.88 4.35 -15.01
N GLY A 111 36.65 5.33 -14.52
CA GLY A 111 36.72 6.67 -15.08
C GLY A 111 35.64 7.64 -14.60
N TYR A 112 34.73 7.20 -13.72
CA TYR A 112 33.67 8.02 -13.12
C TYR A 112 33.77 8.00 -11.59
N ALA A 113 33.20 9.00 -10.98
CA ALA A 113 33.12 9.09 -9.52
C ALA A 113 31.74 9.64 -9.10
N ILE A 114 31.35 9.32 -7.89
CA ILE A 114 30.12 9.84 -7.26
C ILE A 114 30.52 10.93 -6.27
N LEU A 115 29.91 12.10 -6.40
CA LEU A 115 30.06 13.17 -5.42
C LEU A 115 28.96 13.07 -4.39
N LYS A 116 29.36 13.04 -3.12
CA LYS A 116 28.44 12.96 -1.98
C LYS A 116 28.40 14.30 -1.27
N CYS A 117 27.21 14.88 -1.15
CA CYS A 117 26.99 16.05 -0.32
C CYS A 117 26.87 15.64 1.15
N ASN A 118 27.78 16.12 1.98
CA ASN A 118 27.81 15.82 3.42
C ASN A 118 27.18 16.93 4.26
N ASN A 119 26.62 17.97 3.64
CA ASN A 119 25.90 19.00 4.36
C ASN A 119 24.59 18.40 4.94
N LYS A 120 24.52 18.30 6.26
CA LYS A 120 23.39 17.67 6.96
C LYS A 120 22.05 18.39 6.74
N THR A 121 22.09 19.69 6.48
CA THR A 121 20.89 20.51 6.25
C THR A 121 20.59 20.74 4.76
N PHE A 122 21.29 20.04 3.87
CA PHE A 122 21.09 20.19 2.43
C PHE A 122 19.69 19.74 2.02
N ASN A 123 18.94 20.63 1.38
CA ASN A 123 17.56 20.38 0.96
C ASN A 123 17.41 19.73 -0.43
N GLY A 124 18.52 19.45 -1.10
CA GLY A 124 18.56 18.84 -2.44
C GLY A 124 18.75 19.83 -3.58
N THR A 125 18.73 21.14 -3.34
CA THR A 125 18.90 22.19 -4.35
C THR A 125 19.95 23.21 -3.93
N GLY A 126 20.64 23.78 -4.92
CA GLY A 126 21.68 24.79 -4.66
C GLY A 126 23.06 24.20 -4.40
N PRO A 127 24.02 25.04 -3.93
CA PRO A 127 25.38 24.60 -3.68
C PRO A 127 25.51 23.73 -2.45
N CYS A 128 26.38 22.73 -2.51
CA CYS A 128 26.77 21.92 -1.37
C CYS A 128 28.18 22.36 -0.90
N HIS A 129 28.35 22.64 0.39
CA HIS A 129 29.58 23.14 0.96
C HIS A 129 30.53 22.10 1.56
N ASN A 130 30.08 20.85 1.68
CA ASN A 130 30.88 19.74 2.19
C ASN A 130 30.71 18.54 1.29
N VAL A 131 31.60 18.36 0.34
CA VAL A 131 31.51 17.33 -0.70
C VAL A 131 32.67 16.36 -0.54
N SER A 132 32.34 15.07 -0.57
CA SER A 132 33.33 14.00 -0.68
C SER A 132 33.11 13.19 -1.95
N THR A 133 34.16 12.48 -2.38
CA THR A 133 34.12 11.57 -3.51
C THR A 133 34.01 10.16 -2.99
N VAL A 134 33.04 9.41 -3.51
CA VAL A 134 32.86 7.99 -3.19
C VAL A 134 32.75 7.18 -4.47
N GLN A 135 33.13 5.91 -4.40
CA GLN A 135 32.97 4.99 -5.53
C GLN A 135 31.58 4.38 -5.58
N CYS A 136 30.98 4.14 -4.41
CA CYS A 136 29.65 3.54 -4.27
C CYS A 136 28.81 4.34 -3.28
N THR A 137 27.50 4.27 -3.45
CA THR A 137 26.56 4.81 -2.47
C THR A 137 26.50 3.90 -1.23
N HIS A 138 25.90 4.41 -0.14
CA HIS A 138 25.47 3.56 0.96
C HIS A 138 24.42 2.56 0.47
N GLY A 139 24.08 1.55 1.30
CA GLY A 139 23.03 0.59 0.97
C GLY A 139 21.64 1.25 1.01
N ILE A 140 20.95 1.23 -0.12
CA ILE A 140 19.60 1.79 -0.28
C ILE A 140 18.63 0.64 -0.47
N LYS A 141 17.66 0.48 0.42
CA LYS A 141 16.59 -0.50 0.27
C LYS A 141 15.59 -0.02 -0.80
N PRO A 142 15.28 -0.84 -1.83
CA PRO A 142 14.34 -0.47 -2.90
C PRO A 142 12.88 -0.59 -2.44
N VAL A 143 12.51 0.17 -1.42
CA VAL A 143 11.15 0.18 -0.88
C VAL A 143 10.27 1.03 -1.78
N VAL A 144 9.18 0.45 -2.28
CA VAL A 144 8.17 1.15 -3.07
C VAL A 144 6.95 1.41 -2.19
N SER A 145 6.61 2.67 -2.02
CA SER A 145 5.45 3.10 -1.24
C SER A 145 4.89 4.40 -1.78
N THR A 146 3.68 4.74 -1.35
CA THR A 146 3.05 6.04 -1.61
C THR A 146 2.65 6.72 -0.32
N GLN A 147 2.59 8.04 -0.32
CA GLN A 147 2.25 8.91 0.80
C GLN A 147 3.26 8.92 1.95
N LEU A 148 3.67 7.76 2.44
CA LEU A 148 4.64 7.60 3.51
C LEU A 148 5.90 6.92 2.96
N LEU A 149 7.07 7.42 3.34
CA LEU A 149 8.35 6.80 3.01
C LEU A 149 8.76 5.85 4.14
N LEU A 150 9.03 4.60 3.79
CA LEU A 150 9.28 3.51 4.74
C LEU A 150 10.74 3.08 4.71
N ASN A 151 11.28 2.73 5.88
CA ASN A 151 12.60 2.10 6.03
C ASN A 151 13.77 2.87 5.38
N GLY A 152 13.61 4.16 5.19
CA GLY A 152 14.65 5.03 4.69
C GLY A 152 15.56 5.56 5.78
N SER A 153 16.51 6.41 5.39
CA SER A 153 17.37 7.13 6.33
C SER A 153 16.60 8.30 6.98
N LEU A 154 17.08 8.72 8.15
CA LEU A 154 16.57 9.90 8.85
C LEU A 154 17.41 11.12 8.57
N ALA A 155 16.79 12.30 8.58
CA ALA A 155 17.51 13.56 8.55
C ALA A 155 18.18 13.84 9.91
N GLU A 156 19.27 14.55 9.89
CA GLU A 156 19.99 15.01 11.08
C GLU A 156 20.49 16.44 10.87
N PRO A 157 20.39 17.32 11.87
CA PRO A 157 19.75 17.16 13.19
C PRO A 157 18.26 17.50 13.21
N GLU A 158 17.71 18.00 12.13
CA GLU A 158 16.37 18.56 12.04
C GLU A 158 15.59 18.00 10.84
N ILE A 159 14.28 18.20 10.85
CA ILE A 159 13.41 17.87 9.70
C ILE A 159 13.84 18.73 8.50
N ILE A 160 13.95 18.10 7.34
CA ILE A 160 14.29 18.79 6.08
C ILE A 160 13.06 18.74 5.14
N ILE A 161 12.71 19.90 4.62
CA ILE A 161 11.67 20.05 3.60
C ILE A 161 12.35 20.08 2.23
N ARG A 162 11.95 19.17 1.36
CA ARG A 162 12.53 19.00 0.03
C ARG A 162 11.48 19.21 -1.04
N SER A 163 11.77 20.03 -2.04
CA SER A 163 10.92 20.20 -3.22
C SER A 163 11.77 20.76 -4.36
N LYS A 164 11.36 20.50 -5.58
CA LYS A 164 11.96 21.16 -6.74
C LYS A 164 11.75 22.69 -6.70
N ASN A 165 10.53 23.11 -6.31
CA ASN A 165 10.17 24.51 -6.13
C ASN A 165 8.97 24.59 -5.18
N LEU A 166 9.18 25.14 -3.98
CA LEU A 166 8.12 25.29 -2.97
C LEU A 166 7.02 26.27 -3.37
N THR A 167 7.29 27.20 -4.30
CA THR A 167 6.30 28.16 -4.78
C THR A 167 5.36 27.58 -5.83
N ASP A 168 5.73 26.46 -6.42
CA ASP A 168 4.93 25.74 -7.41
C ASP A 168 4.15 24.62 -6.74
N ASN A 169 2.83 24.77 -6.64
CA ASN A 169 1.95 23.80 -6.02
C ASN A 169 1.81 22.47 -6.79
N THR A 170 2.36 22.37 -7.99
CA THR A 170 2.43 21.11 -8.76
C THR A 170 3.61 20.25 -8.37
N LYS A 171 4.59 20.80 -7.63
CA LYS A 171 5.79 20.08 -7.21
C LYS A 171 5.58 19.44 -5.84
N THR A 172 5.84 18.15 -5.78
CA THR A 172 5.73 17.37 -4.54
C THR A 172 6.69 17.88 -3.48
N ILE A 173 6.21 18.05 -2.27
CA ILE A 173 7.01 18.32 -1.09
C ILE A 173 7.32 16.99 -0.42
N ILE A 174 8.60 16.71 -0.21
CA ILE A 174 9.05 15.57 0.58
C ILE A 174 9.48 16.09 1.94
N VAL A 175 8.90 15.53 2.97
CA VAL A 175 9.25 15.80 4.37
C VAL A 175 10.17 14.69 4.84
N HIS A 176 11.43 15.01 5.07
CA HIS A 176 12.43 14.08 5.59
C HIS A 176 12.49 14.21 7.10
N LEU A 177 11.95 13.21 7.80
CA LEU A 177 11.86 13.22 9.26
C LEU A 177 13.25 12.99 9.90
N ASN A 178 13.45 13.58 11.07
CA ASN A 178 14.64 13.35 11.90
C ASN A 178 14.41 12.28 12.99
N GLN A 179 13.16 11.88 13.18
CA GLN A 179 12.76 10.78 14.06
C GLN A 179 11.79 9.88 13.33
N SER A 180 11.96 8.59 13.46
CA SER A 180 11.06 7.62 12.86
C SER A 180 9.77 7.49 13.67
N VAL A 181 8.66 7.26 12.96
CA VAL A 181 7.40 6.84 13.55
C VAL A 181 7.13 5.42 13.12
N GLU A 182 6.97 4.53 14.09
CA GLU A 182 6.72 3.12 13.80
C GLU A 182 5.31 2.93 13.26
N ILE A 183 5.20 2.17 12.18
CA ILE A 183 3.94 1.70 11.63
C ILE A 183 3.97 0.18 11.57
N VAL A 184 2.98 -0.45 12.19
CA VAL A 184 2.86 -1.91 12.26
C VAL A 184 1.59 -2.32 11.51
N CYS A 185 1.78 -3.06 10.43
CA CYS A 185 0.67 -3.51 9.57
C CYS A 185 0.50 -5.01 9.65
N THR A 186 -0.74 -5.44 9.68
CA THR A 186 -1.12 -6.84 9.81
C THR A 186 -2.22 -7.19 8.81
N ARG A 187 -2.06 -8.30 8.13
CA ARG A 187 -3.15 -8.98 7.44
C ARG A 187 -3.49 -10.23 8.26
N PRO A 188 -4.60 -10.19 8.99
CA PRO A 188 -5.04 -11.35 9.77
C PRO A 188 -5.42 -12.51 8.86
N GLY A 189 -5.46 -13.71 9.44
CA GLY A 189 -5.82 -14.92 8.72
C GLY A 189 -4.66 -15.58 8.00
N ASN A 190 -4.91 -16.78 7.55
CA ASN A 190 -3.93 -17.60 6.84
C ASN A 190 -4.48 -17.95 5.46
N ASN A 191 -3.89 -17.38 4.42
CA ASN A 191 -4.22 -17.71 3.05
C ASN A 191 -3.54 -19.02 2.67
N THR A 192 -4.31 -19.95 2.14
CA THR A 192 -3.77 -21.16 1.55
C THR A 192 -3.59 -20.98 0.05
N ARG A 193 -2.56 -21.60 -0.50
CA ARG A 193 -2.19 -21.54 -1.90
C ARG A 193 -2.28 -22.92 -2.52
N LYS A 194 -2.80 -22.99 -3.74
CA LYS A 194 -2.79 -24.18 -4.56
C LYS A 194 -2.10 -23.92 -5.89
N SER A 195 -1.48 -24.96 -6.44
CA SER A 195 -0.93 -24.96 -7.79
C SER A 195 -1.97 -25.46 -8.77
N ILE A 196 -2.23 -24.69 -9.82
CA ILE A 196 -3.12 -25.06 -10.92
C ILE A 196 -2.27 -25.12 -12.19
N ARG A 197 -2.22 -26.28 -12.83
CA ARG A 197 -1.57 -26.41 -14.14
C ARG A 197 -2.46 -25.76 -15.20
N ILE A 198 -1.90 -24.79 -15.92
CA ILE A 198 -2.61 -24.04 -16.97
C ILE A 198 -2.12 -24.38 -18.37
N GLY A 199 -1.17 -25.29 -18.49
CA GLY A 199 -0.60 -25.77 -19.74
C GLY A 199 0.64 -26.63 -19.48
N PRO A 200 1.25 -27.20 -20.53
CA PRO A 200 2.48 -27.97 -20.40
C PRO A 200 3.60 -27.13 -19.78
N GLY A 201 4.15 -27.58 -18.66
CA GLY A 201 5.24 -26.90 -17.95
C GLY A 201 4.87 -25.57 -17.29
N GLN A 202 3.60 -25.20 -17.25
CA GLN A 202 3.11 -23.95 -16.65
C GLN A 202 2.21 -24.22 -15.47
N ALA A 203 2.47 -23.52 -14.36
CA ALA A 203 1.65 -23.57 -13.15
C ALA A 203 1.26 -22.17 -12.71
N PHE A 204 0.00 -22.03 -12.35
CA PHE A 204 -0.56 -20.83 -11.72
C PHE A 204 -0.79 -21.11 -10.24
N TYR A 205 -0.23 -20.25 -9.39
CA TYR A 205 -0.41 -20.35 -7.94
C TYR A 205 -1.54 -19.43 -7.52
N ALA A 206 -2.63 -20.00 -7.07
CA ALA A 206 -3.85 -19.29 -6.72
C ALA A 206 -4.18 -19.43 -5.24
N THR A 207 -4.89 -18.45 -4.70
CA THR A 207 -5.48 -18.56 -3.37
C THR A 207 -6.60 -19.57 -3.38
N ASN A 208 -6.49 -20.56 -2.49
CA ASN A 208 -7.49 -21.62 -2.36
C ASN A 208 -8.53 -21.30 -1.30
N ALA A 209 -8.08 -20.90 -0.12
CA ALA A 209 -8.93 -20.58 1.01
C ALA A 209 -8.25 -19.57 1.95
N VAL A 210 -9.04 -18.88 2.73
CA VAL A 210 -8.59 -18.10 3.88
C VAL A 210 -9.05 -18.80 5.13
N ILE A 211 -8.11 -19.11 6.02
CA ILE A 211 -8.36 -19.85 7.26
C ILE A 211 -8.07 -18.93 8.45
N GLY A 212 -8.90 -19.01 9.48
CA GLY A 212 -8.74 -18.29 10.74
C GLY A 212 -9.39 -16.92 10.73
N ASP A 213 -8.67 -15.89 11.14
CA ASP A 213 -9.20 -14.55 11.29
C ASP A 213 -9.57 -13.92 9.95
N ILE A 214 -10.83 -13.56 9.79
CA ILE A 214 -11.39 -12.99 8.54
C ILE A 214 -11.48 -11.46 8.56
N ARG A 215 -10.92 -10.79 9.59
CA ARG A 215 -10.88 -9.33 9.63
C ARG A 215 -10.01 -8.78 8.51
N ARG A 216 -10.30 -7.55 8.10
CA ARG A 216 -9.51 -6.81 7.14
C ARG A 216 -8.12 -6.52 7.69
N ALA A 217 -7.17 -6.32 6.78
CA ALA A 217 -5.86 -5.81 7.12
C ALA A 217 -5.95 -4.41 7.75
N TYR A 218 -5.01 -4.09 8.60
CA TYR A 218 -4.94 -2.80 9.28
C TYR A 218 -3.49 -2.44 9.61
N CYS A 219 -3.26 -1.15 9.83
CA CYS A 219 -2.00 -0.63 10.34
C CYS A 219 -2.24 0.15 11.63
N ASN A 220 -1.34 0.01 12.60
CA ASN A 220 -1.34 0.76 13.84
C ASN A 220 -0.16 1.73 13.90
N ILE A 221 -0.43 2.94 14.36
CA ILE A 221 0.56 4.00 14.57
C ILE A 221 0.29 4.60 15.95
N SER A 222 1.35 4.88 16.73
CA SER A 222 1.22 5.62 17.99
C SER A 222 0.64 7.01 17.72
N GLU A 223 -0.52 7.29 18.28
CA GLU A 223 -1.18 8.61 18.13
C GLU A 223 -0.31 9.72 18.67
N ARG A 224 0.33 9.50 19.81
CA ARG A 224 1.25 10.46 20.42
C ARG A 224 2.40 10.80 19.47
N ASP A 225 3.09 9.79 18.96
CA ASP A 225 4.29 10.00 18.16
C ASP A 225 3.95 10.64 16.79
N TRP A 226 2.79 10.27 16.24
CA TRP A 226 2.29 10.88 15.01
C TRP A 226 1.91 12.34 15.18
N ASN A 227 1.15 12.66 16.22
CA ASN A 227 0.74 14.05 16.51
C ASN A 227 1.94 14.95 16.79
N ASN A 228 2.92 14.45 17.55
CA ASN A 228 4.18 15.16 17.79
C ASN A 228 4.92 15.42 16.48
N THR A 229 4.98 14.41 15.61
CA THR A 229 5.62 14.53 14.29
C THR A 229 4.94 15.60 13.45
N LEU A 230 3.61 15.58 13.33
CA LEU A 230 2.86 16.60 12.58
C LEU A 230 3.06 18.01 13.14
N HIS A 231 3.14 18.14 14.47
CA HIS A 231 3.44 19.42 15.10
C HIS A 231 4.79 19.98 14.65
N TRP A 232 5.85 19.17 14.70
CA TRP A 232 7.18 19.59 14.28
C TRP A 232 7.28 19.85 12.77
N VAL A 233 6.60 19.03 11.96
CA VAL A 233 6.49 19.22 10.51
C VAL A 233 5.79 20.54 10.20
N SER A 234 4.71 20.85 10.88
CA SER A 234 3.98 22.11 10.69
C SER A 234 4.84 23.34 11.04
N ARG A 235 5.62 23.25 12.11
CA ARG A 235 6.59 24.30 12.47
C ARG A 235 7.65 24.50 11.40
N LYS A 236 8.18 23.40 10.87
CA LYS A 236 9.20 23.46 9.80
C LYS A 236 8.63 24.02 8.50
N LEU A 237 7.40 23.68 8.15
CA LEU A 237 6.72 24.24 6.97
C LEU A 237 6.45 25.74 7.11
N ARG A 238 6.16 26.23 8.33
CA ARG A 238 5.96 27.67 8.57
C ARG A 238 7.22 28.51 8.38
N GLU A 239 8.40 27.95 8.54
CA GLU A 239 9.65 28.65 8.19
C GLU A 239 9.69 29.02 6.70
N HIS A 240 9.04 28.22 5.84
CA HIS A 240 8.95 28.45 4.40
C HIS A 240 7.66 29.19 4.00
N PHE A 241 6.61 29.09 4.80
CA PHE A 241 5.30 29.70 4.57
C PHE A 241 4.87 30.52 5.80
N PRO A 242 5.53 31.67 6.05
CA PRO A 242 5.21 32.52 7.20
C PRO A 242 3.78 33.03 7.09
N ASP A 243 3.14 33.23 8.23
CA ASP A 243 1.77 33.76 8.38
C ASP A 243 0.69 32.94 7.67
N LYS A 244 0.97 31.67 7.41
CA LYS A 244 0.01 30.73 6.81
C LYS A 244 -0.31 29.59 7.77
N PRO A 245 -1.60 29.23 7.95
CA PRO A 245 -1.95 28.01 8.66
C PRO A 245 -1.51 26.79 7.85
N ILE A 246 -1.01 25.78 8.54
CA ILE A 246 -0.66 24.49 7.92
C ILE A 246 -1.79 23.50 8.16
N LYS A 247 -2.41 23.04 7.10
CA LYS A 247 -3.51 22.10 7.14
C LYS A 247 -3.13 20.79 6.48
N PHE A 248 -3.31 19.70 7.21
CA PHE A 248 -3.15 18.35 6.69
C PHE A 248 -4.51 17.80 6.32
N GLU A 249 -4.67 17.37 5.09
CA GLU A 249 -5.91 16.83 4.54
C GLU A 249 -5.65 15.52 3.80
N ASN A 250 -6.73 14.82 3.51
CA ASN A 250 -6.70 13.62 2.68
C ASN A 250 -6.21 13.93 1.27
N SER A 251 -5.82 12.87 0.56
CA SER A 251 -5.56 12.94 -0.87
C SER A 251 -6.75 13.56 -1.61
N SER A 252 -6.45 14.40 -2.60
CA SER A 252 -7.46 15.11 -3.40
C SER A 252 -8.18 14.23 -4.41
N GLY A 253 -7.76 12.99 -4.60
CA GLY A 253 -8.36 12.03 -5.52
C GLY A 253 -7.36 11.37 -6.45
N GLY A 254 -7.84 10.47 -7.27
CA GLY A 254 -7.05 9.66 -8.19
C GLY A 254 -7.25 8.17 -7.97
N ASP A 255 -6.37 7.38 -8.54
CA ASP A 255 -6.39 5.93 -8.38
C ASP A 255 -6.06 5.51 -6.95
N ILE A 256 -6.48 4.32 -6.55
CA ILE A 256 -6.28 3.80 -5.18
C ILE A 256 -4.79 3.79 -4.79
N GLU A 257 -3.89 3.57 -5.74
CA GLU A 257 -2.46 3.52 -5.53
C GLU A 257 -1.88 4.83 -4.99
N ILE A 258 -2.52 5.97 -5.25
CA ILE A 258 -2.08 7.29 -4.81
C ILE A 258 -2.98 7.92 -3.76
N THR A 259 -4.25 7.56 -3.71
CA THR A 259 -5.20 8.08 -2.70
C THR A 259 -5.04 7.39 -1.34
N HIS A 260 -4.47 6.20 -1.33
CA HIS A 260 -4.18 5.41 -0.14
C HIS A 260 -2.67 5.25 0.03
N HIS A 261 -2.26 4.96 1.25
CA HIS A 261 -0.89 4.51 1.51
C HIS A 261 -0.75 3.09 0.96
N SER A 262 -0.04 2.96 -0.15
CA SER A 262 0.20 1.66 -0.79
C SER A 262 1.63 1.20 -0.58
N PHE A 263 1.80 -0.08 -0.33
CA PHE A 263 3.10 -0.72 -0.15
C PHE A 263 2.97 -2.23 -0.33
N ASN A 264 4.11 -2.91 -0.41
CA ASN A 264 4.19 -4.36 -0.46
C ASN A 264 4.87 -4.87 0.82
N CYS A 265 4.22 -5.79 1.52
CA CYS A 265 4.76 -6.45 2.70
C CYS A 265 4.68 -7.96 2.53
N GLY A 266 5.84 -8.61 2.42
CA GLY A 266 5.92 -10.07 2.28
C GLY A 266 5.22 -10.63 1.02
N GLY A 267 5.13 -9.84 -0.05
CA GLY A 267 4.42 -10.19 -1.27
C GLY A 267 2.94 -9.81 -1.30
N GLU A 268 2.39 -9.33 -0.19
CA GLU A 268 1.02 -8.81 -0.12
C GLU A 268 0.99 -7.32 -0.42
N PHE A 269 0.05 -6.89 -1.25
CA PHE A 269 -0.15 -5.48 -1.58
C PHE A 269 -1.18 -4.86 -0.65
N PHE A 270 -0.76 -3.82 0.09
CA PHE A 270 -1.61 -3.09 1.03
C PHE A 270 -2.03 -1.75 0.44
N TYR A 271 -3.26 -1.36 0.68
CA TYR A 271 -3.84 -0.05 0.36
C TYR A 271 -4.57 0.46 1.60
N CYS A 272 -3.92 1.35 2.36
CA CYS A 272 -4.43 1.79 3.65
C CYS A 272 -5.00 3.20 3.56
N ASN A 273 -6.20 3.38 4.10
CA ASN A 273 -6.82 4.69 4.18
C ASN A 273 -6.13 5.52 5.26
N THR A 274 -5.59 6.66 4.87
CA THR A 274 -4.83 7.56 5.74
C THR A 274 -5.63 8.78 6.24
N SER A 275 -6.94 8.76 6.12
CA SER A 275 -7.81 9.86 6.53
C SER A 275 -7.64 10.26 8.01
N GLN A 276 -7.30 9.30 8.85
CA GLN A 276 -7.07 9.55 10.29
C GLN A 276 -5.68 10.12 10.58
N LEU A 277 -4.73 10.00 9.65
CA LEU A 277 -3.39 10.57 9.79
C LEU A 277 -3.33 12.04 9.38
N PHE A 278 -4.04 12.40 8.33
CA PHE A 278 -3.98 13.72 7.71
C PHE A 278 -5.31 14.43 7.86
N ASN A 279 -5.63 14.81 9.09
CA ASN A 279 -6.86 15.54 9.44
C ASN A 279 -6.59 16.48 10.61
N SER A 280 -5.72 17.47 10.40
CA SER A 280 -5.35 18.43 11.44
C SER A 280 -4.97 19.77 10.85
N THR A 281 -5.14 20.83 11.65
CA THR A 281 -4.77 22.19 11.27
C THR A 281 -3.93 22.81 12.38
N TYR A 282 -2.80 23.41 12.00
CA TYR A 282 -1.88 24.07 12.89
C TYR A 282 -1.83 25.58 12.58
N MET A 283 -2.12 26.40 13.58
CA MET A 283 -2.10 27.86 13.51
C MET A 283 -0.90 28.43 14.26
N ASP A 284 -0.61 29.71 14.04
CA ASP A 284 0.58 30.40 14.56
C ASP A 284 0.71 30.35 16.10
N ASN A 285 -0.42 30.31 16.81
CA ASN A 285 -0.47 30.34 18.29
C ASN A 285 -0.72 28.97 18.92
N SER A 286 -0.57 27.86 18.19
CA SER A 286 -0.71 26.54 18.78
C SER A 286 0.44 26.25 19.73
N THR A 287 0.17 26.38 21.03
CA THR A 287 1.10 25.92 22.07
C THR A 287 1.20 24.40 22.00
N TYR A 288 2.42 23.91 21.94
CA TYR A 288 2.67 22.48 22.06
C TYR A 288 2.24 22.02 23.45
N THR A 289 1.22 21.20 23.49
CA THR A 289 0.89 20.38 24.67
C THR A 289 1.27 18.95 24.36
N GLU A 290 2.19 18.42 25.16
CA GLU A 290 2.61 17.02 25.01
C GLU A 290 1.38 16.12 25.14
N ASN A 291 1.07 15.42 24.05
CA ASN A 291 -0.03 14.48 24.05
C ASN A 291 0.44 13.17 24.69
N ASN A 292 0.01 12.91 25.92
CA ASN A 292 0.32 11.69 26.66
C ASN A 292 -0.64 10.53 26.33
N SER A 293 -1.29 10.58 25.16
CA SER A 293 -2.16 9.49 24.70
C SER A 293 -1.36 8.20 24.56
N THR A 294 -1.90 7.12 25.09
CA THR A 294 -1.39 5.76 24.94
C THR A 294 -2.15 4.99 23.85
N THR A 295 -3.01 5.69 23.12
CA THR A 295 -3.84 5.10 22.08
C THR A 295 -3.10 4.98 20.74
N ASN A 296 -3.56 4.06 19.92
CA ASN A 296 -3.09 3.90 18.56
C ASN A 296 -4.12 4.40 17.56
N ILE A 297 -3.63 5.02 16.48
CA ILE A 297 -4.41 5.26 15.27
C ILE A 297 -4.42 3.97 14.49
N THR A 298 -5.61 3.45 14.16
CA THR A 298 -5.75 2.25 13.34
C THR A 298 -6.24 2.64 11.95
N LEU A 299 -5.42 2.33 10.94
CA LEU A 299 -5.75 2.57 9.54
C LEU A 299 -6.38 1.32 8.95
N PRO A 300 -7.59 1.41 8.34
CA PRO A 300 -8.16 0.30 7.61
C PRO A 300 -7.45 0.11 6.27
N CYS A 301 -7.11 -1.13 5.96
CA CYS A 301 -6.42 -1.49 4.74
C CYS A 301 -7.19 -2.50 3.89
#